data_fc404bbf8ab4c73762a91e41707dcbe1
#
_entry.id   fc404bbf8ab4c73762a91e41707dcbe1
#
_cell.length_a   1.000
_cell.length_b   1.000
_cell.length_c   1.000
_cell.angle_alpha   90.00
_cell.angle_beta   90.00
_cell.angle_gamma   90.00
#
_symmetry.space_group_name_H-M   'P 1'
#
loop_
_entity.id
_entity.type
_entity.pdbx_description
1 polymer ?
#
loop_
_entity_poly.entity_id
_entity_poly.type
_entity_poly.pdbx_seq_one_letter_code
_entity_poly.pdbx_strand_id
1 'polypeptide(L)' 'MRVYCKECKWAKVIDPETRLALSHENKEILNRLLRSGYHLEEFLYCSHEGYLVSNVGKTDCNNWEE' A
#
# COMPACT_ATOMS: atom_id res chain seq x y z
N MET A 1 7.99 -16.20 -1.16
CA MET A 1 7.22 -16.25 -2.42
C MET A 1 6.93 -14.84 -2.91
N ARG A 2 7.16 -14.58 -4.19
CA ARG A 2 6.91 -13.25 -4.76
C ARG A 2 5.51 -13.18 -5.35
N VAL A 3 4.72 -12.25 -4.88
CA VAL A 3 3.30 -12.11 -5.24
C VAL A 3 2.96 -10.66 -5.54
N TYR A 4 1.86 -10.44 -6.25
CA TYR A 4 1.31 -9.11 -6.46
C TYR A 4 0.39 -8.74 -5.31
N CYS A 5 0.72 -7.68 -4.60
CA CYS A 5 -0.12 -7.23 -3.49
C CYS A 5 -1.52 -6.84 -3.93
N LYS A 6 -1.69 -6.37 -5.17
CA LYS A 6 -3.02 -6.01 -5.70
C LYS A 6 -3.99 -7.20 -5.73
N GLU A 7 -3.47 -8.42 -5.70
CA GLU A 7 -4.29 -9.65 -5.69
C GLU A 7 -4.50 -10.20 -4.28
N CYS A 8 -3.93 -9.56 -3.27
CA CYS A 8 -4.02 -10.01 -1.89
C CYS A 8 -5.27 -9.45 -1.22
N LYS A 9 -5.96 -10.28 -0.43
CA LYS A 9 -7.16 -9.84 0.28
C LYS A 9 -6.90 -8.74 1.31
N TRP A 10 -5.66 -8.60 1.78
CA TRP A 10 -5.28 -7.60 2.76
C TRP A 10 -4.99 -6.23 2.12
N ALA A 11 -4.84 -6.18 0.80
CA ALA A 11 -4.55 -4.94 0.10
C ALA A 11 -5.81 -4.08 -0.03
N LYS A 12 -5.70 -2.82 0.36
CA LYS A 12 -6.79 -1.84 0.31
C LYS A 12 -6.40 -0.69 -0.60
N VAL A 13 -7.35 -0.22 -1.40
CA VAL A 13 -7.17 1.00 -2.18
C VAL A 13 -7.05 2.17 -1.20
N ILE A 14 -6.15 3.09 -1.47
CA ILE A 14 -5.96 4.26 -0.62
C ILE A 14 -6.99 5.33 -1.00
N ASP A 15 -8.23 5.13 -0.55
CA ASP A 15 -9.28 6.12 -0.71
C ASP A 15 -9.19 7.16 0.42
N PRO A 16 -10.02 8.22 0.41
CA PRO A 16 -9.95 9.25 1.45
C PRO A 16 -10.09 8.69 2.87
N GLU A 17 -10.96 7.70 3.07
CA GLU A 17 -11.14 7.07 4.38
C GLU A 17 -9.89 6.33 4.82
N THR A 18 -9.36 5.48 3.95
CA THR A 18 -8.14 4.71 4.24
C THR A 18 -6.98 5.66 4.51
N ARG A 19 -6.86 6.73 3.72
CA ARG A 19 -5.80 7.71 3.88
C ARG A 19 -5.86 8.38 5.25
N LEU A 20 -7.05 8.71 5.74
CA LEU A 20 -7.22 9.30 7.06
C LEU A 20 -6.88 8.30 8.18
N ALA A 21 -7.08 7.02 7.94
CA ALA A 21 -6.82 5.96 8.92
C ALA A 21 -5.35 5.54 8.96
N LEU A 22 -4.51 6.00 8.04
CA LEU A 22 -3.10 5.66 8.03
C LEU A 22 -2.39 6.20 9.27
N SER A 23 -1.34 5.49 9.73
CA SER A 23 -0.50 5.98 10.81
C SER A 23 0.24 7.23 10.35
N HIS A 24 0.75 8.01 11.33
CA HIS A 24 1.51 9.22 11.02
C HIS A 24 2.70 8.92 10.11
N GLU A 25 3.42 7.83 10.37
CA GLU A 25 4.57 7.42 9.55
C GLU A 25 4.14 7.13 8.12
N ASN A 26 3.05 6.38 7.94
CA ASN A 26 2.56 6.05 6.60
C ASN A 26 2.09 7.29 5.86
N LYS A 27 1.45 8.23 6.55
CA LYS A 27 1.03 9.49 5.94
C LYS A 27 2.24 10.30 5.45
N GLU A 28 3.31 10.35 6.23
CA GLU A 28 4.53 11.06 5.84
C GLU A 28 5.19 10.41 4.64
N ILE A 29 5.28 9.08 4.63
CA ILE A 29 5.85 8.34 3.51
C ILE A 29 5.05 8.60 2.25
N LEU A 30 3.72 8.51 2.34
CA LEU A 30 2.84 8.76 1.20
C LEU A 30 3.01 10.18 0.66
N ASN A 31 3.03 11.18 1.54
CA ASN A 31 3.22 12.57 1.12
C ASN A 31 4.56 12.78 0.42
N ARG A 32 5.62 12.13 0.91
CA ARG A 32 6.94 12.20 0.29
C ARG A 32 6.93 11.60 -1.10
N LEU A 33 6.27 10.46 -1.27
CA LEU A 33 6.17 9.79 -2.57
C LEU A 33 5.38 10.65 -3.56
N LEU A 34 4.28 11.23 -3.13
CA LEU A 34 3.47 12.11 -3.99
C LEU A 34 4.25 13.36 -4.42
N ARG A 35 5.07 13.91 -3.55
CA ARG A 35 5.94 15.05 -3.89
C ARG A 35 7.01 14.67 -4.89
N SER A 36 7.43 13.41 -4.88
CA SER A 36 8.45 12.91 -5.81
C SER A 36 7.90 12.60 -7.20
N GLY A 37 6.60 12.78 -7.41
CA GLY A 37 5.97 12.58 -8.72
C GLY A 37 5.20 11.28 -8.87
N TYR A 38 5.13 10.47 -7.84
CA TYR A 38 4.31 9.25 -7.86
C TYR A 38 2.83 9.61 -7.72
N HIS A 39 1.97 8.75 -8.26
CA HIS A 39 0.53 8.91 -8.16
C HIS A 39 -0.03 8.04 -7.05
N LEU A 40 -1.10 8.52 -6.41
CA LEU A 40 -1.75 7.80 -5.31
C LEU A 40 -2.18 6.39 -5.71
N GLU A 41 -2.65 6.23 -6.93
CA GLU A 41 -3.14 4.94 -7.46
C GLU A 41 -2.02 3.93 -7.71
N GLU A 42 -0.75 4.31 -7.59
CA GLU A 42 0.38 3.40 -7.71
C GLU A 42 0.63 2.62 -6.42
N PHE A 43 -0.08 2.95 -5.35
CA PHE A 43 0.13 2.36 -4.03
C PHE A 43 -1.14 1.77 -3.46
N LEU A 44 -0.96 0.75 -2.61
CA LEU A 44 -2.04 0.14 -1.83
C LEU A 44 -1.61 0.12 -0.37
N TYR A 45 -2.58 -0.02 0.51
CA TYR A 45 -2.32 -0.18 1.94
C TYR A 45 -2.51 -1.65 2.30
N CYS A 46 -1.49 -2.28 2.90
CA CYS A 46 -1.60 -3.64 3.39
C CYS A 46 -2.17 -3.60 4.81
N SER A 47 -3.42 -4.01 4.98
CA SER A 47 -4.08 -3.97 6.28
C SER A 47 -3.53 -5.01 7.25
N HIS A 48 -2.90 -6.05 6.76
CA HIS A 48 -2.28 -7.06 7.62
C HIS A 48 -0.94 -6.57 8.18
N GLU A 49 -0.10 -6.00 7.31
CA GLU A 49 1.24 -5.56 7.70
C GLU A 49 1.27 -4.13 8.23
N GLY A 50 0.28 -3.31 7.88
CA GLY A 50 0.20 -1.94 8.34
C GLY A 50 1.11 -0.97 7.62
N TYR A 51 1.45 -1.24 6.37
CA TYR A 51 2.32 -0.34 5.58
C TYR A 51 1.85 -0.26 4.13
N LEU A 52 2.43 0.70 3.42
CA LEU A 52 2.13 0.92 2.00
C LEU A 52 2.90 -0.06 1.13
N VAL A 53 2.27 -0.53 0.05
CA VAL A 53 2.88 -1.45 -0.91
C VAL A 53 2.64 -0.94 -2.33
N SER A 54 3.48 -1.42 -3.27
CA SER A 54 3.33 -1.06 -4.67
C SER A 54 2.16 -1.81 -5.30
N ASN A 55 1.40 -1.10 -6.13
CA ASN A 55 0.30 -1.68 -6.90
C ASN A 55 0.80 -2.41 -8.15
N VAL A 56 2.02 -2.16 -8.59
CA VAL A 56 2.49 -2.63 -9.91
C VAL A 56 3.60 -3.66 -9.85
N GLY A 57 4.23 -3.86 -8.70
CA GLY A 57 5.36 -4.78 -8.56
C GLY A 57 5.05 -6.00 -7.73
N LYS A 58 5.88 -7.03 -7.87
CA LYS A 58 5.82 -8.20 -7.01
C LYS A 58 6.63 -7.94 -5.74
N THR A 59 6.20 -8.51 -4.65
CA THR A 59 6.93 -8.42 -3.38
C THR A 59 6.92 -9.78 -2.69
N ASP A 60 7.91 -10.00 -1.84
CA ASP A 60 7.95 -11.19 -1.01
C ASP A 60 7.00 -11.02 0.16
N CYS A 61 6.01 -11.88 0.24
CA CYS A 61 5.03 -11.82 1.31
C CYS A 61 4.61 -13.24 1.70
N ASN A 62 4.84 -13.60 2.95
CA ASN A 62 4.43 -14.91 3.48
C ASN A 62 2.98 -14.89 3.96
N ASN A 63 2.35 -13.74 4.02
CA ASN A 63 1.00 -13.57 4.51
C ASN A 63 -0.01 -13.29 3.39
N TRP A 64 0.43 -13.41 2.13
CA TRP A 64 -0.44 -13.16 0.99
C TRP A 64 -1.59 -14.16 0.95
N GLU A 65 -2.81 -13.67 0.72
CA GLU A 65 -4.02 -14.48 0.60
C GLU A 65 -4.91 -13.91 -0.50
N GLU A 66 -5.61 -14.81 -1.17
CA GLU A 66 -6.61 -14.42 -2.18
C GLU A 66 -7.86 -13.81 -1.57
#